data_c8258e8dc4df51af7fba795383d60c2c
#
_entry.id   c8258e8dc4df51af7fba795383d60c2c
#
_cell.length_a   1.000
_cell.length_b   1.000
_cell.length_c   1.000
_cell.angle_alpha   90.00
_cell.angle_beta   90.00
_cell.angle_gamma   90.00
#
_symmetry.space_group_name_H-M   'P 1'
#
loop_
_entity.id
_entity.type
_entity.pdbx_description
1 polymer ?
#
loop_
_entity_poly.entity_id
_entity_poly.type
_entity_poly.pdbx_seq_one_letter_code
_entity_poly.pdbx_strand_id
1 'polypeptide(L)'
;FHSEKSPSFTVYPDNQSFYCFGCGAGGDVITFIRKIENLEYVEAVRFLAQRAGMAMPEEVADDGAAKMKMRIYALNRALARHFHDCLKSPAGKPGLDYLHERGLTNRTITHFGLGYAPEAWDGAVKFLRSQGYRDDELLAAAVAARGRSGGLYDQFRGRVIFPIIDLRGNVVGFGGRIM
;
A
#
# COMPACT_ATOMS: atom_id res chain seq x y z
N PHE A 1 5.22 1.66 -20.40
CA PHE A 1 3.75 1.54 -20.26
C PHE A 1 3.26 0.16 -20.69
N HIS A 2 4.03 -0.62 -21.46
CA HIS A 2 3.73 -1.97 -21.90
C HIS A 2 5.03 -2.72 -22.22
N SER A 3 4.96 -4.05 -22.27
CA SER A 3 6.10 -4.87 -22.73
C SER A 3 6.22 -4.77 -24.24
N GLU A 4 7.42 -4.53 -24.76
CA GLU A 4 7.68 -4.45 -26.20
C GLU A 4 9.03 -5.09 -26.57
N LYS A 5 9.12 -5.58 -27.80
CA LYS A 5 10.35 -6.15 -28.35
C LYS A 5 11.21 -5.12 -29.10
N SER A 6 10.57 -4.06 -29.60
CA SER A 6 11.22 -2.97 -30.33
C SER A 6 10.83 -1.65 -29.71
N PRO A 7 11.78 -0.72 -29.43
CA PRO A 7 11.49 0.55 -28.80
C PRO A 7 10.46 1.36 -29.61
N SER A 8 9.36 1.75 -28.95
CA SER A 8 8.29 2.55 -29.55
C SER A 8 7.95 3.82 -28.74
N PHE A 9 8.68 4.08 -27.66
CA PHE A 9 8.51 5.24 -26.80
C PHE A 9 9.44 6.38 -27.27
N THR A 10 8.85 7.58 -27.46
CA THR A 10 9.58 8.77 -27.90
C THR A 10 9.29 9.94 -26.95
N VAL A 11 10.36 10.67 -26.61
CA VAL A 11 10.28 11.93 -25.86
C VAL A 11 10.57 13.07 -26.80
N TYR A 12 9.78 14.14 -26.73
CA TYR A 12 9.94 15.37 -27.47
C TYR A 12 10.32 16.51 -26.53
N PRO A 13 11.63 16.81 -26.38
CA PRO A 13 12.09 17.82 -25.42
C PRO A 13 11.57 19.22 -25.72
N ASP A 14 11.43 19.57 -27.01
CA ASP A 14 11.05 20.92 -27.45
C ASP A 14 9.66 21.34 -26.99
N ASN A 15 8.72 20.39 -26.92
CA ASN A 15 7.36 20.63 -26.44
C ASN A 15 7.05 19.93 -25.11
N GLN A 16 8.08 19.34 -24.47
CA GLN A 16 7.99 18.68 -23.16
C GLN A 16 6.92 17.56 -23.10
N SER A 17 6.80 16.81 -24.19
CA SER A 17 5.82 15.76 -24.32
C SER A 17 6.46 14.40 -24.61
N PHE A 18 5.65 13.35 -24.51
CA PHE A 18 6.01 11.99 -24.91
C PHE A 18 4.89 11.34 -25.68
N TYR A 19 5.25 10.34 -26.49
CA TYR A 19 4.30 9.48 -27.15
C TYR A 19 4.87 8.06 -27.30
N CYS A 20 4.04 7.06 -27.05
CA CYS A 20 4.37 5.66 -27.27
C CYS A 20 3.57 5.12 -28.46
N PHE A 21 4.24 4.84 -29.57
CA PHE A 21 3.60 4.34 -30.80
C PHE A 21 3.07 2.91 -30.65
N GLY A 22 3.52 2.15 -29.63
CA GLY A 22 3.07 0.79 -29.40
C GLY A 22 1.72 0.71 -28.69
N CYS A 23 1.47 1.56 -27.69
CA CYS A 23 0.22 1.52 -26.89
C CYS A 23 -0.62 2.80 -26.98
N GLY A 24 -0.18 3.82 -27.74
CA GLY A 24 -0.89 5.09 -27.87
C GLY A 24 -0.82 6.00 -26.63
N ALA A 25 -0.04 5.63 -25.59
CA ALA A 25 0.12 6.48 -24.42
C ALA A 25 0.91 7.74 -24.79
N GLY A 26 0.37 8.91 -24.49
CA GLY A 26 1.02 10.19 -24.75
C GLY A 26 0.56 11.26 -23.78
N GLY A 27 1.28 12.39 -23.77
CA GLY A 27 0.96 13.55 -22.94
C GLY A 27 2.18 14.35 -22.52
N ASP A 28 2.00 15.18 -21.51
CA ASP A 28 3.00 16.00 -20.87
C ASP A 28 3.73 15.28 -19.72
N VAL A 29 4.63 15.98 -19.03
CA VAL A 29 5.39 15.44 -17.90
C VAL A 29 4.48 15.02 -16.74
N ILE A 30 3.37 15.75 -16.50
CA ILE A 30 2.43 15.39 -15.42
C ILE A 30 1.71 14.08 -15.78
N THR A 31 1.25 13.96 -17.03
CA THR A 31 0.61 12.75 -17.55
C THR A 31 1.57 11.55 -17.51
N PHE A 32 2.85 11.77 -17.82
CA PHE A 32 3.88 10.73 -17.72
C PHE A 32 4.00 10.21 -16.29
N ILE A 33 4.18 11.10 -15.32
CA ILE A 33 4.31 10.74 -13.89
C ILE A 33 3.03 10.07 -13.38
N ARG A 34 1.85 10.58 -13.74
CA ARG A 34 0.57 9.94 -13.38
C ARG A 34 0.51 8.48 -13.83
N LYS A 35 0.94 8.20 -15.05
CA LYS A 35 0.88 6.84 -15.63
C LYS A 35 1.97 5.91 -15.07
N ILE A 36 3.20 6.39 -14.89
CA ILE A 36 4.32 5.57 -14.42
C ILE A 36 4.19 5.26 -12.92
N GLU A 37 3.81 6.26 -12.13
CA GLU A 37 3.73 6.15 -10.68
C GLU A 37 2.30 5.82 -10.18
N ASN A 38 1.36 5.67 -11.13
CA ASN A 38 -0.07 5.46 -10.83
C ASN A 38 -0.63 6.48 -9.85
N LEU A 39 -0.46 7.78 -10.16
CA LEU A 39 -0.83 8.90 -9.30
C LEU A 39 -2.05 9.65 -9.83
N GLU A 40 -2.81 10.22 -8.90
CA GLU A 40 -3.78 11.26 -9.22
C GLU A 40 -3.07 12.57 -9.61
N TYR A 41 -3.80 13.48 -10.31
CA TYR A 41 -3.22 14.71 -10.87
C TYR A 41 -2.46 15.53 -9.82
N VAL A 42 -3.10 15.82 -8.69
CA VAL A 42 -2.51 16.64 -7.61
C VAL A 42 -1.28 15.96 -7.00
N GLU A 43 -1.29 14.65 -6.87
CA GLU A 43 -0.16 13.88 -6.36
C GLU A 43 1.04 13.92 -7.33
N ALA A 44 0.79 13.81 -8.64
CA ALA A 44 1.83 13.92 -9.65
C ALA A 44 2.45 15.33 -9.67
N VAL A 45 1.63 16.38 -9.56
CA VAL A 45 2.12 17.76 -9.44
C VAL A 45 2.97 17.93 -8.18
N ARG A 46 2.53 17.39 -7.04
CA ARG A 46 3.31 17.43 -5.78
C ARG A 46 4.64 16.70 -5.89
N PHE A 47 4.62 15.51 -6.51
CA PHE A 47 5.83 14.73 -6.76
C PHE A 47 6.85 15.53 -7.60
N LEU A 48 6.38 16.16 -8.69
CA LEU A 48 7.22 16.96 -9.56
C LEU A 48 7.72 18.23 -8.87
N ALA A 49 6.86 18.92 -8.10
CA ALA A 49 7.23 20.10 -7.34
C ALA A 49 8.35 19.79 -6.31
N GLN A 50 8.19 18.68 -5.56
CA GLN A 50 9.22 18.23 -4.62
C GLN A 50 10.54 17.93 -5.32
N ARG A 51 10.51 17.27 -6.49
CA ARG A 51 11.70 16.98 -7.29
C ARG A 51 12.37 18.24 -7.83
N ALA A 52 11.57 19.25 -8.15
CA ALA A 52 12.04 20.56 -8.63
C ALA A 52 12.44 21.53 -7.51
N GLY A 53 12.30 21.14 -6.23
CA GLY A 53 12.55 22.03 -5.10
C GLY A 53 11.53 23.17 -4.97
N MET A 54 10.34 23.02 -5.57
CA MET A 54 9.28 24.03 -5.55
C MET A 54 8.33 23.79 -4.38
N ALA A 55 7.98 24.84 -3.65
CA ALA A 55 6.95 24.78 -2.63
C ALA A 55 5.55 24.73 -3.30
N MET A 56 4.69 23.82 -2.82
CA MET A 56 3.29 23.78 -3.25
C MET A 56 2.45 24.77 -2.42
N PRO A 57 1.47 25.46 -3.03
CA PRO A 57 0.50 26.25 -2.27
C PRO A 57 -0.23 25.38 -1.24
N GLU A 58 -0.45 25.89 -0.02
CA GLU A 58 -1.11 25.17 1.06
C GLU A 58 -2.55 24.73 0.71
N GLU A 59 -3.26 25.51 -0.11
CA GLU A 59 -4.62 25.22 -0.56
C GLU A 59 -4.72 23.92 -1.39
N VAL A 60 -3.68 23.54 -2.11
CA VAL A 60 -3.62 22.27 -2.85
C VAL A 60 -3.22 21.11 -1.93
N ALA A 61 -2.71 21.42 -0.73
CA ALA A 61 -2.28 20.42 0.24
C ALA A 61 -3.43 19.89 1.12
N ASP A 62 -4.57 20.58 1.18
CA ASP A 62 -5.69 20.26 2.09
C ASP A 62 -6.85 19.54 1.40
N ASP A 63 -6.56 18.66 0.44
CA ASP A 63 -7.56 17.74 -0.07
C ASP A 63 -7.83 16.65 0.97
N GLY A 64 -9.07 16.57 1.47
CA GLY A 64 -9.50 15.56 2.43
C GLY A 64 -9.19 14.14 1.97
N ALA A 65 -9.23 13.88 0.67
CA ALA A 65 -8.85 12.60 0.06
C ALA A 65 -7.35 12.31 0.22
N ALA A 66 -6.49 13.31 0.02
CA ALA A 66 -5.05 13.17 0.21
C ALA A 66 -4.71 12.93 1.69
N LYS A 67 -5.35 13.64 2.62
CA LYS A 67 -5.21 13.41 4.06
C LYS A 67 -5.65 11.99 4.44
N MET A 68 -6.81 11.56 3.96
CA MET A 68 -7.32 10.21 4.21
C MET A 68 -6.36 9.15 3.67
N LYS A 69 -5.82 9.32 2.47
CA LYS A 69 -4.83 8.40 1.89
C LYS A 69 -3.57 8.28 2.73
N MET A 70 -3.03 9.39 3.21
CA MET A 70 -1.86 9.39 4.11
C MET A 70 -2.17 8.71 5.44
N ARG A 71 -3.39 8.91 5.99
CA ARG A 71 -3.85 8.21 7.19
C ARG A 71 -3.93 6.70 6.94
N ILE A 72 -4.48 6.26 5.80
CA ILE A 72 -4.55 4.83 5.43
C ILE A 72 -3.14 4.23 5.28
N TYR A 73 -2.18 4.93 4.67
CA TYR A 73 -0.80 4.45 4.58
C TYR A 73 -0.16 4.29 5.96
N ALA A 74 -0.38 5.24 6.86
CA ALA A 74 0.12 5.16 8.23
C ALA A 74 -0.53 3.98 9.01
N LEU A 75 -1.84 3.79 8.86
CA LEU A 75 -2.60 2.67 9.40
C LEU A 75 -2.05 1.33 8.89
N ASN A 76 -1.93 1.17 7.57
CA ASN A 76 -1.42 -0.05 6.97
C ASN A 76 0.01 -0.37 7.42
N ARG A 77 0.87 0.65 7.55
CA ARG A 77 2.23 0.48 8.07
C ARG A 77 2.24 0.00 9.53
N ALA A 78 1.36 0.57 10.37
CA ALA A 78 1.21 0.14 11.77
C ALA A 78 0.73 -1.31 11.85
N LEU A 79 -0.28 -1.66 11.04
CA LEU A 79 -0.84 -3.01 11.01
C LEU A 79 0.16 -4.04 10.42
N ALA A 80 0.95 -3.67 9.42
CA ALA A 80 1.99 -4.53 8.88
C ALA A 80 3.04 -4.91 9.95
N ARG A 81 3.47 -3.93 10.75
CA ARG A 81 4.37 -4.17 11.88
C ARG A 81 3.73 -5.08 12.92
N HIS A 82 2.49 -4.81 13.28
CA HIS A 82 1.73 -5.65 14.22
C HIS A 82 1.66 -7.11 13.76
N PHE A 83 1.30 -7.36 12.50
CA PHE A 83 1.27 -8.73 11.96
C PHE A 83 2.66 -9.38 11.89
N HIS A 84 3.70 -8.60 11.61
CA HIS A 84 5.07 -9.10 11.64
C HIS A 84 5.52 -9.49 13.06
N ASP A 85 5.15 -8.70 14.07
CA ASP A 85 5.42 -9.00 15.48
C ASP A 85 4.60 -10.21 15.94
N CYS A 86 3.33 -10.33 15.51
CA CYS A 86 2.51 -11.52 15.75
C CYS A 86 3.16 -12.78 15.17
N LEU A 87 3.74 -12.72 13.97
CA LEU A 87 4.43 -13.87 13.36
C LEU A 87 5.61 -14.38 14.22
N LYS A 88 6.31 -13.46 14.89
CA LYS A 88 7.45 -13.78 15.77
C LYS A 88 7.03 -14.22 17.18
N SER A 89 5.76 -14.06 17.53
CA SER A 89 5.20 -14.45 18.83
C SER A 89 4.87 -15.96 18.86
N PRO A 90 4.63 -16.54 20.05
CA PRO A 90 4.17 -17.92 20.16
C PRO A 90 2.87 -18.20 19.38
N ALA A 91 1.96 -17.23 19.30
CA ALA A 91 0.72 -17.34 18.54
C ALA A 91 0.95 -17.41 17.03
N GLY A 92 2.06 -16.87 16.53
CA GLY A 92 2.43 -16.87 15.12
C GLY A 92 3.20 -18.11 14.66
N LYS A 93 3.54 -19.01 15.59
CA LYS A 93 4.32 -20.23 15.27
C LYS A 93 3.74 -21.02 14.08
N PRO A 94 2.43 -21.29 13.97
CA PRO A 94 1.88 -22.01 12.81
C PRO A 94 2.15 -21.29 11.48
N GLY A 95 2.05 -19.97 11.45
CA GLY A 95 2.36 -19.16 10.27
C GLY A 95 3.85 -19.18 9.91
N LEU A 96 4.72 -19.14 10.91
CA LEU A 96 6.17 -19.19 10.71
C LEU A 96 6.60 -20.58 10.19
N ASP A 97 6.08 -21.64 10.77
CA ASP A 97 6.34 -23.03 10.34
C ASP A 97 5.88 -23.21 8.88
N TYR A 98 4.67 -22.75 8.53
CA TYR A 98 4.17 -22.76 7.16
C TYR A 98 5.10 -22.06 6.17
N LEU A 99 5.62 -20.87 6.52
CA LEU A 99 6.55 -20.13 5.65
C LEU A 99 7.86 -20.89 5.47
N HIS A 100 8.41 -21.51 6.53
CA HIS A 100 9.61 -22.31 6.45
C HIS A 100 9.42 -23.58 5.60
N GLU A 101 8.28 -24.26 5.71
CA GLU A 101 7.92 -25.41 4.87
C GLU A 101 7.83 -25.04 3.37
N ARG A 102 7.49 -23.78 3.08
CA ARG A 102 7.52 -23.21 1.72
C ARG A 102 8.90 -22.75 1.28
N GLY A 103 9.94 -22.99 2.06
CA GLY A 103 11.32 -22.67 1.73
C GLY A 103 11.73 -21.22 1.98
N LEU A 104 10.88 -20.41 2.66
CA LEU A 104 11.24 -19.04 2.97
C LEU A 104 12.16 -18.97 4.17
N THR A 105 13.27 -18.25 4.03
CA THR A 105 14.22 -18.01 5.12
C THR A 105 13.77 -16.86 6.01
N ASN A 106 14.26 -16.80 7.27
CA ASN A 106 14.00 -15.65 8.15
C ASN A 106 14.44 -14.32 7.52
N ARG A 107 15.51 -14.33 6.72
CA ARG A 107 15.97 -13.14 5.98
C ARG A 107 14.91 -12.69 4.98
N THR A 108 14.33 -13.60 4.21
CA THR A 108 13.27 -13.32 3.26
C THR A 108 12.01 -12.83 3.96
N ILE A 109 11.59 -13.49 5.03
CA ILE A 109 10.42 -13.13 5.85
C ILE A 109 10.56 -11.69 6.37
N THR A 110 11.71 -11.35 6.92
CA THR A 110 11.98 -10.00 7.43
C THR A 110 12.10 -8.97 6.32
N HIS A 111 12.77 -9.30 5.22
CA HIS A 111 12.97 -8.39 4.10
C HIS A 111 11.64 -7.95 3.48
N PHE A 112 10.70 -8.88 3.31
CA PHE A 112 9.37 -8.59 2.75
C PHE A 112 8.33 -8.21 3.82
N GLY A 113 8.70 -8.17 5.10
CA GLY A 113 7.80 -7.81 6.20
C GLY A 113 6.61 -8.75 6.33
N LEU A 114 6.80 -10.05 6.03
CA LEU A 114 5.71 -11.03 6.14
C LEU A 114 5.21 -11.11 7.58
N GLY A 115 3.92 -11.34 7.75
CA GLY A 115 3.25 -11.33 9.03
C GLY A 115 2.29 -12.50 9.23
N TYR A 116 1.66 -12.51 10.39
CA TYR A 116 0.59 -13.44 10.73
C TYR A 116 -0.57 -12.69 11.39
N ALA A 117 -1.76 -12.90 10.89
CA ALA A 117 -3.00 -12.44 11.52
C ALA A 117 -3.52 -13.59 12.41
N PRO A 118 -3.49 -13.45 13.73
CA PRO A 118 -4.00 -14.46 14.66
C PRO A 118 -5.49 -14.77 14.43
N GLU A 119 -5.96 -15.89 14.98
CA GLU A 119 -7.35 -16.33 14.85
C GLU A 119 -8.27 -15.61 15.86
N ALA A 120 -8.10 -14.29 15.98
CA ALA A 120 -8.90 -13.43 16.83
C ALA A 120 -10.00 -12.75 16.00
N TRP A 121 -11.18 -12.52 16.62
CA TRP A 121 -12.31 -11.90 15.92
C TRP A 121 -12.06 -10.43 15.58
N ASP A 122 -11.46 -9.67 16.50
CA ASP A 122 -11.29 -8.22 16.45
C ASP A 122 -9.93 -7.75 16.99
N GLY A 123 -8.90 -8.60 16.89
CA GLY A 123 -7.56 -8.30 17.43
C GLY A 123 -6.90 -7.13 16.74
N ALA A 124 -6.91 -7.10 15.39
CA ALA A 124 -6.38 -5.99 14.61
C ALA A 124 -7.21 -4.71 14.77
N VAL A 125 -8.54 -4.82 14.86
CA VAL A 125 -9.45 -3.68 15.16
C VAL A 125 -9.09 -3.06 16.50
N LYS A 126 -8.94 -3.86 17.57
CA LYS A 126 -8.56 -3.37 18.90
C LYS A 126 -7.19 -2.71 18.90
N PHE A 127 -6.22 -3.34 18.24
CA PHE A 127 -4.87 -2.78 18.09
C PHE A 127 -4.94 -1.42 17.39
N LEU A 128 -5.59 -1.30 16.24
CA LEU A 128 -5.66 -0.05 15.49
C LEU A 128 -6.40 1.05 16.24
N ARG A 129 -7.49 0.73 16.94
CA ARG A 129 -8.18 1.67 17.82
C ARG A 129 -7.27 2.18 18.97
N SER A 130 -6.46 1.32 19.55
CA SER A 130 -5.47 1.72 20.57
C SER A 130 -4.39 2.67 20.02
N GLN A 131 -4.13 2.63 18.71
CA GLN A 131 -3.23 3.54 18.00
C GLN A 131 -3.93 4.85 17.55
N GLY A 132 -5.21 5.05 17.90
CA GLY A 132 -5.98 6.25 17.57
C GLY A 132 -6.55 6.29 16.16
N TYR A 133 -6.70 5.12 15.50
CA TYR A 133 -7.40 5.03 14.22
C TYR A 133 -8.91 4.85 14.44
N ARG A 134 -9.71 5.52 13.59
CA ARG A 134 -11.16 5.48 13.64
C ARG A 134 -11.73 4.35 12.79
N ASP A 135 -12.95 3.93 13.09
CA ASP A 135 -13.64 2.86 12.40
C ASP A 135 -13.82 3.11 10.89
N ASP A 136 -14.07 4.37 10.49
CA ASP A 136 -14.17 4.75 9.08
C ASP A 136 -12.83 4.57 8.34
N GLU A 137 -11.70 4.85 9.00
CA GLU A 137 -10.36 4.62 8.45
C GLU A 137 -10.06 3.12 8.30
N LEU A 138 -10.46 2.28 9.28
CA LEU A 138 -10.30 0.83 9.21
C LEU A 138 -11.10 0.20 8.05
N LEU A 139 -12.32 0.68 7.85
CA LEU A 139 -13.19 0.25 6.75
C LEU A 139 -12.65 0.73 5.40
N ALA A 140 -12.20 1.98 5.30
CA ALA A 140 -11.61 2.54 4.08
C ALA A 140 -10.30 1.83 3.70
N ALA A 141 -9.50 1.39 4.68
CA ALA A 141 -8.31 0.57 4.47
C ALA A 141 -8.61 -0.90 4.15
N ALA A 142 -9.88 -1.32 4.21
CA ALA A 142 -10.34 -2.70 4.01
C ALA A 142 -9.64 -3.73 4.93
N VAL A 143 -9.23 -3.31 6.12
CA VAL A 143 -8.61 -4.19 7.14
C VAL A 143 -9.62 -4.71 8.17
N ALA A 144 -10.81 -4.11 8.19
CA ALA A 144 -11.95 -4.54 8.99
C ALA A 144 -13.23 -4.55 8.16
N ALA A 145 -14.21 -5.29 8.61
CA ALA A 145 -15.56 -5.33 8.02
C ALA A 145 -16.64 -5.18 9.12
N ARG A 146 -17.87 -4.78 8.73
CA ARG A 146 -19.00 -4.69 9.64
C ARG A 146 -19.70 -6.03 9.79
N GLY A 147 -19.87 -6.46 11.03
CA GLY A 147 -20.72 -7.60 11.36
C GLY A 147 -22.20 -7.27 11.32
N ARG A 148 -23.07 -8.29 11.34
CA ARG A 148 -24.52 -8.13 11.36
C ARG A 148 -25.03 -7.36 12.59
N SER A 149 -24.32 -7.43 13.72
CA SER A 149 -24.59 -6.69 14.95
C SER A 149 -24.06 -5.26 14.96
N GLY A 150 -23.47 -4.77 13.85
CA GLY A 150 -22.93 -3.42 13.71
C GLY A 150 -21.49 -3.24 14.22
N GLY A 151 -20.93 -4.21 14.95
CA GLY A 151 -19.53 -4.19 15.38
C GLY A 151 -18.55 -4.45 14.23
N LEU A 152 -17.29 -4.00 14.37
CA LEU A 152 -16.23 -4.33 13.42
C LEU A 152 -15.56 -5.65 13.80
N TYR A 153 -15.13 -6.38 12.78
CA TYR A 153 -14.30 -7.56 12.91
C TYR A 153 -13.15 -7.54 11.91
N ASP A 154 -12.09 -8.30 12.20
CA ASP A 154 -10.87 -8.33 11.38
C ASP A 154 -11.13 -8.97 10.02
N GLN A 155 -10.65 -8.33 8.95
CA GLN A 155 -10.70 -8.89 7.60
C GLN A 155 -9.77 -10.11 7.45
N PHE A 156 -8.66 -10.11 8.16
CA PHE A 156 -7.67 -11.18 8.14
C PHE A 156 -7.64 -11.90 9.48
N ARG A 157 -7.84 -13.22 9.48
CA ARG A 157 -7.82 -14.10 10.67
C ARG A 157 -7.24 -15.45 10.30
N GLY A 158 -6.37 -16.00 11.14
CA GLY A 158 -5.74 -17.31 10.91
C GLY A 158 -4.98 -17.38 9.58
N ARG A 159 -4.25 -16.32 9.20
CA ARG A 159 -3.63 -16.21 7.87
C ARG A 159 -2.20 -15.71 7.95
N VAL A 160 -1.35 -16.23 7.09
CA VAL A 160 -0.09 -15.59 6.76
C VAL A 160 -0.37 -14.35 5.92
N ILE A 161 0.29 -13.23 6.26
CA ILE A 161 0.06 -11.91 5.67
C ILE A 161 1.26 -11.48 4.84
N PHE A 162 0.97 -10.99 3.64
CA PHE A 162 1.91 -10.41 2.69
C PHE A 162 1.54 -8.94 2.52
N PRO A 163 2.34 -7.99 3.06
CA PRO A 163 2.10 -6.58 2.79
C PRO A 163 2.37 -6.27 1.33
N ILE A 164 1.47 -5.50 0.71
CA ILE A 164 1.63 -4.99 -0.65
C ILE A 164 2.24 -3.61 -0.54
N ILE A 165 3.45 -3.46 -1.07
CA ILE A 165 4.25 -2.24 -0.94
C ILE A 165 4.38 -1.60 -2.32
N ASP A 166 4.08 -0.30 -2.41
CA ASP A 166 4.27 0.47 -3.63
C ASP A 166 5.76 0.83 -3.85
N LEU A 167 6.09 1.39 -5.02
CA LEU A 167 7.46 1.77 -5.37
C LEU A 167 8.05 2.86 -4.45
N ARG A 168 7.24 3.51 -3.62
CA ARG A 168 7.65 4.53 -2.64
C ARG A 168 7.85 3.94 -1.24
N GLY A 169 7.62 2.64 -1.06
CA GLY A 169 7.71 1.98 0.24
C GLY A 169 6.47 2.14 1.12
N ASN A 170 5.33 2.59 0.59
CA ASN A 170 4.08 2.63 1.33
C ASN A 170 3.39 1.27 1.30
N VAL A 171 2.86 0.84 2.44
CA VAL A 171 1.99 -0.34 2.50
C VAL A 171 0.60 0.07 2.01
N VAL A 172 0.23 -0.36 0.81
CA VAL A 172 -1.04 0.00 0.16
C VAL A 172 -2.16 -0.99 0.45
N GLY A 173 -1.84 -2.17 0.97
CA GLY A 173 -2.80 -3.21 1.33
C GLY A 173 -2.12 -4.51 1.75
N PHE A 174 -2.89 -5.59 1.82
CA PHE A 174 -2.44 -6.89 2.28
C PHE A 174 -3.01 -8.04 1.44
N GLY A 175 -2.18 -9.02 1.17
CA GLY A 175 -2.60 -10.35 0.76
C GLY A 175 -2.61 -11.30 1.95
N GLY A 176 -3.65 -12.13 2.10
CA GLY A 176 -3.76 -13.12 3.17
C GLY A 176 -3.88 -14.55 2.64
N ARG A 177 -2.95 -15.44 3.01
CA ARG A 177 -2.99 -16.86 2.65
C ARG A 177 -3.50 -17.70 3.82
N ILE A 178 -4.54 -18.49 3.60
CA ILE A 178 -5.00 -19.54 4.50
C ILE A 178 -3.96 -20.66 4.48
N MET A 179 -3.62 -21.16 5.66
CA MET A 179 -2.70 -22.28 5.84
C MET A 179 -3.43 -23.62 5.75
#